data_c1dda4463c38cbf6afdfdf2c33e38f4e
#
_entry.id   c1dda4463c38cbf6afdfdf2c33e38f4e
#
_cell.length_a   1.000
_cell.length_b   1.000
_cell.length_c   1.000
_cell.angle_alpha   90.00
_cell.angle_beta   90.00
_cell.angle_gamma   90.00
#
_symmetry.space_group_name_H-M   'P 1'
#
loop_
_entity.id
_entity.type
_entity.pdbx_description
1 polymer ?
#
loop_
_entity_poly.entity_id
_entity_poly.type
_entity_poly.pdbx_seq_one_letter_code
_entity_poly.pdbx_strand_id
1 'polypeptide(L)'
;MKNTLLLLLVLFCAMPSGFAQLKTHTFQEAEQLSKANPKPIVVFIHTSWCNYCKMMKNNTFKNKEIVAELNDNFYFVSFDAETKEQVLFNNHAFKFKPTGTNTGIHELATALATINGQVVYPTVTILGTDASIIFQQHSVIRAKAMLSILQKAK
;
A
#
# COMPACT_ATOMS: atom_id res chain seq x y z
N MET A 1 -36.08 -23.89 -30.80
CA MET A 1 -35.81 -22.48 -30.49
C MET A 1 -35.90 -22.15 -28.98
N LYS A 2 -36.89 -22.68 -28.23
CA LYS A 2 -36.99 -22.45 -26.76
C LYS A 2 -35.81 -23.01 -25.93
N ASN A 3 -35.25 -24.16 -26.31
CA ASN A 3 -34.18 -24.84 -25.57
C ASN A 3 -32.81 -24.14 -25.80
N THR A 4 -32.57 -23.53 -26.94
CA THR A 4 -31.34 -22.78 -27.27
C THR A 4 -31.27 -21.46 -26.47
N LEU A 5 -32.41 -20.82 -26.24
CA LEU A 5 -32.49 -19.58 -25.45
C LEU A 5 -32.22 -19.83 -23.97
N LEU A 6 -32.70 -20.99 -23.46
CA LEU A 6 -32.47 -21.41 -22.07
C LEU A 6 -30.97 -21.74 -21.80
N LEU A 7 -30.30 -22.38 -22.79
CA LEU A 7 -28.87 -22.70 -22.70
C LEU A 7 -27.99 -21.44 -22.69
N LEU A 8 -28.35 -20.41 -23.46
CA LEU A 8 -27.64 -19.11 -23.47
C LEU A 8 -27.81 -18.35 -22.16
N LEU A 9 -28.97 -18.45 -21.51
CA LEU A 9 -29.24 -17.81 -20.23
C LEU A 9 -28.40 -18.41 -19.08
N VAL A 10 -28.20 -19.73 -19.09
CA VAL A 10 -27.40 -20.45 -18.08
C VAL A 10 -25.89 -20.16 -18.22
N LEU A 11 -25.41 -19.95 -19.45
CA LEU A 11 -23.99 -19.63 -19.69
C LEU A 11 -23.60 -18.22 -19.20
N PHE A 12 -24.55 -17.30 -19.07
CA PHE A 12 -24.30 -15.93 -18.60
C PHE A 12 -24.16 -15.80 -17.07
N CYS A 13 -24.64 -16.80 -16.30
CA CYS A 13 -24.56 -16.81 -14.82
C CYS A 13 -23.23 -17.33 -14.25
N ALA A 14 -22.31 -17.84 -15.06
CA ALA A 14 -21.02 -18.40 -14.61
C ALA A 14 -19.87 -17.40 -14.70
N MET A 15 -20.08 -16.14 -14.32
CA MET A 15 -18.95 -15.22 -14.14
C MET A 15 -18.22 -15.59 -12.84
N PRO A 16 -16.95 -16.07 -12.90
CA PRO A 16 -16.19 -16.30 -11.69
C PRO A 16 -16.05 -14.96 -10.95
N SER A 17 -16.46 -14.93 -9.68
CA SER A 17 -16.17 -13.82 -8.77
C SER A 17 -14.66 -13.80 -8.55
N GLY A 18 -13.92 -13.20 -9.46
CA GLY A 18 -12.48 -13.00 -9.34
C GLY A 18 -12.20 -12.21 -8.09
N PHE A 19 -11.42 -12.77 -7.17
CA PHE A 19 -10.94 -12.01 -6.01
C PHE A 19 -10.07 -10.86 -6.54
N ALA A 20 -10.46 -9.64 -6.24
CA ALA A 20 -9.66 -8.48 -6.59
C ALA A 20 -8.29 -8.59 -5.90
N GLN A 21 -7.22 -8.51 -6.68
CA GLN A 21 -5.87 -8.41 -6.16
C GLN A 21 -5.61 -6.97 -5.67
N LEU A 22 -4.82 -6.82 -4.60
CA LEU A 22 -4.39 -5.50 -4.15
C LEU A 22 -3.54 -4.83 -5.24
N LYS A 23 -3.99 -3.68 -5.71
CA LYS A 23 -3.25 -2.84 -6.66
C LYS A 23 -2.13 -2.11 -5.92
N THR A 24 -0.91 -2.33 -6.35
CA THR A 24 0.28 -1.68 -5.77
C THR A 24 0.86 -0.72 -6.79
N HIS A 25 1.21 0.47 -6.34
CA HIS A 25 1.77 1.55 -7.15
C HIS A 25 3.19 1.90 -6.67
N THR A 26 3.99 2.48 -7.55
CA THR A 26 5.18 3.23 -7.17
C THR A 26 4.78 4.58 -6.56
N PHE A 27 5.69 5.27 -5.87
CA PHE A 27 5.42 6.63 -5.37
C PHE A 27 5.05 7.60 -6.50
N GLN A 28 5.75 7.51 -7.63
CA GLN A 28 5.50 8.34 -8.80
C GLN A 28 4.10 8.11 -9.39
N GLU A 29 3.71 6.84 -9.57
CA GLU A 29 2.38 6.49 -10.06
C GLU A 29 1.29 6.93 -9.09
N ALA A 30 1.47 6.68 -7.77
CA ALA A 30 0.51 7.07 -6.75
C ALA A 30 0.32 8.60 -6.70
N GLU A 31 1.40 9.37 -6.82
CA GLU A 31 1.36 10.83 -6.88
C GLU A 31 0.61 11.33 -8.13
N GLN A 32 0.91 10.78 -9.30
CA GLN A 32 0.24 11.15 -10.56
C GLN A 32 -1.26 10.82 -10.51
N LEU A 33 -1.60 9.63 -10.01
CA LEU A 33 -2.98 9.21 -9.85
C LEU A 33 -3.73 10.07 -8.82
N SER A 34 -3.09 10.42 -7.69
CA SER A 34 -3.70 11.29 -6.68
C SER A 34 -3.92 12.73 -7.17
N LYS A 35 -3.07 13.23 -8.08
CA LYS A 35 -3.30 14.52 -8.76
C LYS A 35 -4.46 14.47 -9.75
N ALA A 36 -4.63 13.36 -10.46
CA ALA A 36 -5.70 13.19 -11.45
C ALA A 36 -7.07 12.84 -10.81
N ASN A 37 -7.05 12.00 -9.78
CA ASN A 37 -8.22 11.60 -9.02
C ASN A 37 -7.85 11.61 -7.52
N PRO A 38 -8.20 12.68 -6.79
CA PRO A 38 -7.75 12.88 -5.42
C PRO A 38 -8.17 11.76 -4.47
N LYS A 39 -7.19 10.97 -4.02
CA LYS A 39 -7.30 9.94 -2.98
C LYS A 39 -6.03 9.95 -2.15
N PRO A 40 -6.09 9.64 -0.85
CA PRO A 40 -4.90 9.49 -0.01
C PRO A 40 -4.02 8.32 -0.48
N ILE A 41 -2.72 8.40 -0.14
CA ILE A 41 -1.74 7.36 -0.45
C ILE A 41 -1.43 6.59 0.84
N VAL A 42 -1.64 5.27 0.83
CA VAL A 42 -1.24 4.38 1.93
C VAL A 42 0.11 3.78 1.61
N VAL A 43 1.11 4.09 2.42
CA VAL A 43 2.47 3.58 2.28
C VAL A 43 2.74 2.54 3.36
N PHE A 44 3.04 1.32 2.94
CA PHE A 44 3.51 0.24 3.80
C PHE A 44 5.03 0.14 3.69
N ILE A 45 5.74 0.57 4.73
CA ILE A 45 7.22 0.58 4.77
C ILE A 45 7.69 -0.71 5.45
N HIS A 46 8.57 -1.45 4.77
CA HIS A 46 9.04 -2.76 5.19
C HIS A 46 10.49 -3.02 4.77
N THR A 47 11.05 -4.12 5.22
CA THR A 47 12.30 -4.72 4.72
C THR A 47 12.10 -6.19 4.38
N SER A 48 13.02 -6.78 3.62
CA SER A 48 12.95 -8.19 3.20
C SER A 48 13.10 -9.18 4.36
N TRP A 49 13.86 -8.83 5.40
CA TRP A 49 14.12 -9.65 6.59
C TRP A 49 13.09 -9.49 7.71
N CYS A 50 12.19 -8.50 7.62
CA CYS A 50 11.20 -8.20 8.66
C CYS A 50 10.06 -9.24 8.70
N ASN A 51 10.05 -10.14 9.68
CA ASN A 51 9.02 -11.17 9.82
C ASN A 51 7.61 -10.62 10.08
N TYR A 52 7.49 -9.54 10.88
CA TYR A 52 6.22 -8.86 11.12
C TYR A 52 5.67 -8.22 9.86
N CYS A 53 6.55 -7.73 8.98
CA CYS A 53 6.16 -7.21 7.67
C CYS A 53 5.62 -8.32 6.76
N LYS A 54 6.29 -9.50 6.74
CA LYS A 54 5.80 -10.68 6.01
C LYS A 54 4.43 -11.13 6.51
N MET A 55 4.22 -11.10 7.83
CA MET A 55 2.92 -11.42 8.44
C MET A 55 1.82 -10.46 7.95
N MET A 56 2.07 -9.15 7.93
CA MET A 56 1.10 -8.17 7.41
C MET A 56 0.83 -8.36 5.92
N LYS A 57 1.86 -8.60 5.11
CA LYS A 57 1.71 -8.91 3.67
C LYS A 57 0.81 -10.11 3.44
N ASN A 58 0.95 -11.16 4.26
CA ASN A 58 0.25 -12.42 4.08
C ASN A 58 -1.14 -12.47 4.70
N ASN A 59 -1.42 -11.65 5.70
CA ASN A 59 -2.70 -11.66 6.43
C ASN A 59 -3.49 -10.35 6.21
N THR A 60 -2.95 -9.19 6.68
CA THR A 60 -3.66 -7.92 6.63
C THR A 60 -3.96 -7.48 5.20
N PHE A 61 -2.94 -7.44 4.34
CA PHE A 61 -3.07 -6.99 2.95
C PHE A 61 -3.59 -8.05 1.98
N LYS A 62 -3.95 -9.27 2.47
CA LYS A 62 -4.73 -10.27 1.73
C LYS A 62 -6.17 -10.39 2.20
N ASN A 63 -6.56 -9.65 3.25
CA ASN A 63 -7.95 -9.60 3.69
C ASN A 63 -8.80 -8.91 2.60
N LYS A 64 -9.91 -9.54 2.22
CA LYS A 64 -10.76 -9.11 1.10
C LYS A 64 -11.33 -7.71 1.29
N GLU A 65 -11.77 -7.37 2.50
CA GLU A 65 -12.35 -6.06 2.82
C GLU A 65 -11.29 -4.96 2.75
N ILE A 66 -10.07 -5.24 3.21
CA ILE A 66 -8.94 -4.30 3.13
C ILE A 66 -8.51 -4.11 1.68
N VAL A 67 -8.43 -5.18 0.89
CA VAL A 67 -8.09 -5.09 -0.53
C VAL A 67 -9.11 -4.25 -1.29
N ALA A 68 -10.41 -4.46 -1.03
CA ALA A 68 -11.47 -3.65 -1.63
C ALA A 68 -11.34 -2.17 -1.21
N GLU A 69 -11.22 -1.89 0.11
CA GLU A 69 -11.12 -0.54 0.64
C GLU A 69 -9.89 0.21 0.08
N LEU A 70 -8.71 -0.46 0.02
CA LEU A 70 -7.49 0.11 -0.53
C LEU A 70 -7.62 0.40 -2.03
N ASN A 71 -8.16 -0.54 -2.81
CA ASN A 71 -8.32 -0.37 -4.26
C ASN A 71 -9.30 0.73 -4.64
N ASP A 72 -10.37 0.90 -3.86
CA ASP A 72 -11.46 1.83 -4.17
C ASP A 72 -11.17 3.26 -3.69
N ASN A 73 -10.54 3.40 -2.52
CA ASN A 73 -10.46 4.69 -1.83
C ASN A 73 -9.03 5.23 -1.66
N PHE A 74 -7.99 4.44 -2.01
CA PHE A 74 -6.60 4.81 -1.79
C PHE A 74 -5.71 4.43 -2.96
N TYR A 75 -4.48 4.96 -2.97
CA TYR A 75 -3.37 4.44 -3.75
C TYR A 75 -2.38 3.75 -2.82
N PHE A 76 -2.20 2.43 -2.97
CA PHE A 76 -1.36 1.66 -2.09
C PHE A 76 0.06 1.53 -2.64
N VAL A 77 1.05 1.87 -1.81
CA VAL A 77 2.48 1.74 -2.09
C VAL A 77 3.10 0.76 -1.09
N SER A 78 3.72 -0.31 -1.59
CA SER A 78 4.54 -1.22 -0.78
C SER A 78 6.00 -0.85 -0.99
N PHE A 79 6.63 -0.26 0.03
CA PHE A 79 7.96 0.33 -0.08
C PHE A 79 9.01 -0.44 0.71
N ASP A 80 10.02 -0.97 0.01
CA ASP A 80 11.20 -1.55 0.64
C ASP A 80 12.14 -0.44 1.10
N ALA A 81 12.35 -0.34 2.41
CA ALA A 81 13.19 0.69 3.01
C ALA A 81 14.67 0.58 2.63
N GLU A 82 15.11 -0.54 2.09
CA GLU A 82 16.49 -0.80 1.68
C GLU A 82 16.68 -0.73 0.14
N THR A 83 15.64 -0.31 -0.61
CA THR A 83 15.78 -0.11 -2.06
C THR A 83 16.86 0.90 -2.39
N LYS A 84 17.67 0.60 -3.40
CA LYS A 84 18.74 1.49 -3.90
C LYS A 84 18.27 2.41 -5.02
N GLU A 85 17.05 2.21 -5.51
CA GLU A 85 16.46 3.03 -6.56
C GLU A 85 16.16 4.44 -6.07
N GLN A 86 16.47 5.44 -6.89
CA GLN A 86 16.06 6.81 -6.59
C GLN A 86 14.55 6.94 -6.79
N VAL A 87 13.87 7.56 -5.84
CA VAL A 87 12.42 7.82 -5.88
C VAL A 87 12.18 9.32 -5.99
N LEU A 88 11.49 9.73 -7.04
CA LEU A 88 10.97 11.09 -7.18
C LEU A 88 9.56 11.14 -6.58
N PHE A 89 9.36 11.98 -5.57
CA PHE A 89 8.07 12.19 -4.93
C PHE A 89 7.97 13.63 -4.40
N ASN A 90 6.84 14.29 -4.61
CA ASN A 90 6.58 15.66 -4.20
C ASN A 90 7.70 16.65 -4.64
N ASN A 91 8.11 16.53 -5.91
CA ASN A 91 9.21 17.31 -6.53
C ASN A 91 10.59 17.17 -5.85
N HIS A 92 10.77 16.16 -5.00
CA HIS A 92 12.05 15.86 -4.36
C HIS A 92 12.56 14.48 -4.77
N ALA A 93 13.87 14.36 -5.04
CA ALA A 93 14.54 13.12 -5.38
C ALA A 93 15.15 12.49 -4.12
N PHE A 94 14.47 11.50 -3.58
CA PHE A 94 14.94 10.72 -2.44
C PHE A 94 15.88 9.60 -2.88
N LYS A 95 16.93 9.35 -2.11
CA LYS A 95 18.00 8.40 -2.43
C LYS A 95 18.23 7.42 -1.29
N PHE A 96 18.85 6.30 -1.64
CA PHE A 96 19.40 5.38 -0.65
C PHE A 96 20.61 6.01 0.06
N LYS A 97 20.65 5.90 1.40
CA LYS A 97 21.76 6.34 2.25
C LYS A 97 22.48 5.14 2.84
N PRO A 98 23.71 4.82 2.41
CA PRO A 98 24.51 3.77 3.02
C PRO A 98 24.79 4.07 4.48
N THR A 99 24.66 3.06 5.36
CA THR A 99 25.05 3.10 6.78
C THR A 99 26.20 2.14 7.10
N GLY A 100 26.63 1.34 6.12
CA GLY A 100 27.72 0.39 6.15
C GLY A 100 27.99 -0.19 4.78
N THR A 101 28.88 -1.20 4.68
CA THR A 101 29.31 -1.77 3.39
C THR A 101 28.14 -2.32 2.56
N ASN A 102 27.19 -3.03 3.20
CA ASN A 102 26.02 -3.63 2.52
C ASN A 102 24.70 -3.23 3.16
N THR A 103 24.69 -2.21 4.02
CA THR A 103 23.52 -1.75 4.75
C THR A 103 23.23 -0.30 4.45
N GLY A 104 21.98 0.08 4.55
CA GLY A 104 21.55 1.46 4.40
C GLY A 104 20.04 1.58 4.41
N ILE A 105 19.54 2.80 4.45
CA ILE A 105 18.12 3.12 4.52
C ILE A 105 17.82 4.18 3.49
N HIS A 106 16.71 4.01 2.79
CA HIS A 106 16.22 5.01 1.84
C HIS A 106 15.69 6.24 2.57
N GLU A 107 15.97 7.44 2.06
CA GLU A 107 15.55 8.72 2.66
C GLU A 107 14.03 8.80 2.87
N LEU A 108 13.21 8.27 1.96
CA LEU A 108 11.76 8.19 2.13
C LEU A 108 11.36 7.29 3.31
N ALA A 109 12.04 6.17 3.52
CA ALA A 109 11.78 5.34 4.69
C ALA A 109 12.12 6.07 5.98
N THR A 110 13.22 6.83 5.99
CA THR A 110 13.57 7.71 7.11
C THR A 110 12.48 8.76 7.35
N ALA A 111 12.01 9.42 6.31
CA ALA A 111 10.97 10.46 6.42
C ALA A 111 9.61 9.90 6.90
N LEU A 112 9.25 8.68 6.49
CA LEU A 112 7.91 8.12 6.69
C LEU A 112 7.82 7.04 7.77
N ALA A 113 8.93 6.60 8.37
CA ALA A 113 8.93 5.51 9.34
C ALA A 113 9.83 5.77 10.57
N THR A 114 10.26 7.01 10.80
CA THR A 114 11.07 7.37 11.96
C THR A 114 10.20 7.69 13.17
N ILE A 115 10.52 7.05 14.31
CA ILE A 115 10.01 7.41 15.64
C ILE A 115 11.18 7.46 16.61
N ASN A 116 11.26 8.50 17.43
CA ASN A 116 12.34 8.72 18.41
C ASN A 116 13.75 8.59 17.79
N GLY A 117 13.92 9.08 16.55
CA GLY A 117 15.21 9.04 15.85
C GLY A 117 15.58 7.69 15.22
N GLN A 118 14.70 6.68 15.28
CA GLN A 118 14.92 5.36 14.69
C GLN A 118 13.86 5.01 13.66
N VAL A 119 14.30 4.42 12.54
CA VAL A 119 13.37 3.87 11.53
C VAL A 119 12.86 2.51 12.01
N VAL A 120 11.55 2.33 12.05
CA VAL A 120 10.89 1.14 12.61
C VAL A 120 10.05 0.42 11.55
N TYR A 121 10.07 -0.91 11.57
CA TYR A 121 9.32 -1.78 10.64
C TYR A 121 8.49 -2.82 11.38
N PRO A 122 7.27 -3.14 10.91
CA PRO A 122 6.55 -2.46 9.84
C PRO A 122 6.06 -1.07 10.26
N THR A 123 6.00 -0.15 9.31
CA THR A 123 5.28 1.12 9.48
C THR A 123 4.25 1.26 8.37
N VAL A 124 3.08 1.75 8.74
CA VAL A 124 2.05 2.21 7.79
C VAL A 124 1.87 3.70 7.97
N THR A 125 2.07 4.45 6.89
CA THR A 125 1.87 5.90 6.83
C THR A 125 0.81 6.21 5.80
N ILE A 126 -0.17 7.05 6.12
CA ILE A 126 -1.16 7.55 5.17
C ILE A 126 -0.85 9.02 4.89
N LEU A 127 -0.68 9.32 3.61
CA LEU A 127 -0.45 10.67 3.12
C LEU A 127 -1.75 11.22 2.55
N GLY A 128 -2.08 12.44 2.93
CA GLY A 128 -3.15 13.21 2.31
C GLY A 128 -2.84 13.57 0.85
N THR A 129 -3.81 14.15 0.16
CA THR A 129 -3.67 14.58 -1.25
C THR A 129 -2.65 15.71 -1.43
N ASP A 130 -2.28 16.39 -0.35
CA ASP A 130 -1.23 17.41 -0.26
C ASP A 130 0.14 16.83 0.15
N ALA A 131 0.27 15.50 0.20
CA ALA A 131 1.42 14.74 0.69
C ALA A 131 1.76 14.95 2.19
N SER A 132 0.88 15.56 2.98
CA SER A 132 1.02 15.62 4.44
C SER A 132 0.76 14.26 5.09
N ILE A 133 1.44 13.95 6.20
CA ILE A 133 1.16 12.73 6.97
C ILE A 133 -0.11 12.95 7.79
N ILE A 134 -1.18 12.21 7.45
CA ILE A 134 -2.45 12.25 8.18
C ILE A 134 -2.62 11.10 9.17
N PHE A 135 -1.84 10.03 9.00
CA PHE A 135 -1.78 8.89 9.92
C PHE A 135 -0.42 8.21 9.84
N GLN A 136 0.08 7.72 10.98
CA GLN A 136 1.29 6.91 11.06
C GLN A 136 1.21 5.90 12.21
N GLN A 137 1.58 4.64 11.94
CA GLN A 137 1.59 3.57 12.92
C GLN A 137 2.84 2.71 12.75
N HIS A 138 3.66 2.62 13.81
CA HIS A 138 4.94 1.90 13.84
C HIS A 138 4.81 0.52 14.50
N SER A 139 3.88 -0.30 14.03
CA SER A 139 3.67 -1.66 14.53
C SER A 139 2.82 -2.48 13.59
N VAL A 140 2.66 -3.77 13.91
CA VAL A 140 1.72 -4.64 13.22
C VAL A 140 0.30 -4.13 13.40
N ILE A 141 -0.40 -3.94 12.28
CA ILE A 141 -1.82 -3.60 12.25
C ILE A 141 -2.59 -4.83 11.73
N ARG A 142 -3.45 -5.41 12.57
CA ARG A 142 -4.32 -6.51 12.18
C ARG A 142 -5.50 -6.02 11.34
N ALA A 143 -6.12 -6.92 10.56
CA ALA A 143 -7.15 -6.58 9.58
C ALA A 143 -8.27 -5.68 10.14
N LYS A 144 -8.86 -6.03 11.29
CA LYS A 144 -9.94 -5.23 11.90
C LYS A 144 -9.52 -3.79 12.23
N ALA A 145 -8.33 -3.63 12.79
CA ALA A 145 -7.79 -2.29 13.11
C ALA A 145 -7.46 -1.51 11.83
N MET A 146 -6.85 -2.17 10.84
CA MET A 146 -6.53 -1.56 9.55
C MET A 146 -7.80 -1.04 8.87
N LEU A 147 -8.85 -1.84 8.81
CA LEU A 147 -10.12 -1.41 8.20
C LEU A 147 -10.69 -0.17 8.89
N SER A 148 -10.67 -0.14 10.23
CA SER A 148 -11.12 1.04 11.00
C SER A 148 -10.29 2.29 10.73
N ILE A 149 -8.97 2.14 10.55
CA ILE A 149 -8.05 3.24 10.20
C ILE A 149 -8.39 3.78 8.81
N LEU A 150 -8.49 2.88 7.81
CA LEU A 150 -8.78 3.25 6.43
C LEU A 150 -10.14 3.98 6.32
N GLN A 151 -11.17 3.51 7.02
CA GLN A 151 -12.49 4.15 7.01
C GLN A 151 -12.50 5.57 7.57
N LYS A 152 -11.55 5.92 8.42
CA LYS A 152 -11.42 7.27 9.01
C LYS A 152 -10.49 8.19 8.22
N ALA A 153 -9.65 7.64 7.35
CA ALA A 153 -8.60 8.35 6.64
C ALA A 153 -8.97 8.72 5.18
N LYS A 154 -10.19 8.37 4.73
CA LYS A 154 -10.70 8.69 3.39
C LYS A 154 -11.37 10.06 3.30
#